data_89ed50766b5a89729aac3a920c29277a
#
_entry.id   89ed50766b5a89729aac3a920c29277a
#
_cell.length_a   1.000
_cell.length_b   1.000
_cell.length_c   1.000
_cell.angle_alpha   90.00
_cell.angle_beta   90.00
_cell.angle_gamma   90.00
#
_symmetry.space_group_name_H-M   'P 1'
#
loop_
_entity.id
_entity.type
_entity.pdbx_description
1 polymer ?
#
loop_
_entity_poly.entity_id
_entity_poly.type
_entity_poly.pdbx_seq_one_letter_code
_entity_poly.pdbx_strand_id
1 'polypeptide(L)'
;MTDTAALERARALLAEHPVIDGHNDLPWALRENVGYDLDRCDISQDQSALLHTDLARLRAGGVGGQFWSVYVKAEFQGDKAVSATIEQIDCVRALAARYPEHLQLANTADELVAARAAGRIASLMGAEGGHSIACSLATLRALYELGVRYLTLTHNDNVPWADSATDEPAANGLTRFGVEVVREMNRLGMLVDLSHVAPDTMRDALRATRAPVIFSHSSSRAVCDHPRNIPDDVLAALPANGGVAMATFVPKFVLPAAIEWSKQAEAVLAERGFHPLDTTPEALEALRAYEDATPRPVATAATVADHLDHMREVAGIDHIGIGGDYDGVAFTPRGLDDVASYPNLIAELLTRGWSEADLAKLTWHNAVRVLRDAEAVARDLQRTERPSIATIEQLDGADGPR
;
A
#
# COMPACT_ATOMS: atom_id res chain seq x y z
N MET A 1 -22.80 -16.79 5.17
CA MET A 1 -22.28 -17.78 4.18
C MET A 1 -22.28 -17.08 2.85
N THR A 2 -21.12 -16.95 2.21
CA THR A 2 -21.00 -16.34 0.88
C THR A 2 -21.84 -17.15 -0.12
N ASP A 3 -22.61 -16.47 -0.95
CA ASP A 3 -23.41 -17.12 -2.00
C ASP A 3 -22.47 -17.84 -2.99
N THR A 4 -22.63 -19.15 -3.13
CA THR A 4 -21.79 -19.98 -4.00
C THR A 4 -21.81 -19.49 -5.45
N ALA A 5 -22.96 -19.05 -5.94
CA ALA A 5 -23.09 -18.51 -7.31
C ALA A 5 -22.35 -17.18 -7.46
N ALA A 6 -22.42 -16.30 -6.46
CA ALA A 6 -21.67 -15.04 -6.46
C ALA A 6 -20.15 -15.29 -6.41
N LEU A 7 -19.70 -16.29 -5.68
CA LEU A 7 -18.27 -16.66 -5.60
C LEU A 7 -17.76 -17.25 -6.92
N GLU A 8 -18.53 -18.07 -7.61
CA GLU A 8 -18.17 -18.58 -8.93
C GLU A 8 -18.09 -17.45 -9.97
N ARG A 9 -19.04 -16.52 -9.95
CA ARG A 9 -18.98 -15.31 -10.80
C ARG A 9 -17.77 -14.44 -10.49
N ALA A 10 -17.44 -14.25 -9.20
CA ALA A 10 -16.27 -13.50 -8.78
C ALA A 10 -14.99 -14.12 -9.34
N ARG A 11 -14.83 -15.44 -9.26
CA ARG A 11 -13.67 -16.15 -9.80
C ARG A 11 -13.59 -16.04 -11.33
N ALA A 12 -14.72 -16.12 -12.04
CA ALA A 12 -14.77 -15.94 -13.49
C ALA A 12 -14.34 -14.52 -13.88
N LEU A 13 -14.84 -13.49 -13.17
CA LEU A 13 -14.45 -12.10 -13.39
C LEU A 13 -12.95 -11.90 -13.15
N LEU A 14 -12.39 -12.43 -12.05
CA LEU A 14 -10.96 -12.29 -11.73
C LEU A 14 -10.04 -13.04 -12.70
N ALA A 15 -10.52 -14.05 -13.39
CA ALA A 15 -9.78 -14.69 -14.48
C ALA A 15 -9.59 -13.73 -15.68
N GLU A 16 -10.54 -12.84 -15.94
CA GLU A 16 -10.49 -11.84 -17.01
C GLU A 16 -9.89 -10.51 -16.53
N HIS A 17 -10.24 -10.09 -15.33
CA HIS A 17 -9.83 -8.82 -14.70
C HIS A 17 -9.24 -9.10 -13.32
N PRO A 18 -7.98 -9.58 -13.25
CA PRO A 18 -7.35 -9.96 -11.98
C PRO A 18 -7.14 -8.76 -11.07
N VAL A 19 -6.87 -9.03 -9.80
CA VAL A 19 -6.57 -7.98 -8.82
C VAL A 19 -5.16 -7.42 -9.08
N ILE A 20 -5.06 -6.10 -9.14
CA ILE A 20 -3.83 -5.37 -8.82
C ILE A 20 -3.97 -4.91 -7.38
N ASP A 21 -3.18 -5.48 -6.48
CA ASP A 21 -3.14 -5.08 -5.09
C ASP A 21 -2.08 -4.01 -4.86
N GLY A 22 -2.50 -2.92 -4.20
CA GLY A 22 -1.67 -1.73 -3.98
C GLY A 22 -0.58 -1.90 -2.93
N HIS A 23 -0.68 -2.91 -2.03
CA HIS A 23 0.26 -3.04 -0.92
C HIS A 23 0.30 -4.43 -0.31
N ASN A 24 1.51 -4.99 -0.19
CA ASN A 24 1.76 -6.26 0.49
C ASN A 24 3.19 -6.29 1.03
N ASP A 25 3.33 -6.61 2.32
CA ASP A 25 4.59 -6.55 3.07
C ASP A 25 5.36 -7.87 3.11
N LEU A 26 5.13 -8.78 2.17
CA LEU A 26 5.88 -10.04 2.08
C LEU A 26 7.41 -9.84 2.22
N PRO A 27 8.05 -8.83 1.57
CA PRO A 27 9.49 -8.63 1.71
C PRO A 27 9.92 -8.34 3.15
N TRP A 28 9.11 -7.55 3.89
CA TRP A 28 9.39 -7.28 5.29
C TRP A 28 9.15 -8.50 6.18
N ALA A 29 8.06 -9.22 5.96
CA ALA A 29 7.78 -10.47 6.67
C ALA A 29 8.89 -11.51 6.47
N LEU A 30 9.44 -11.63 5.27
CA LEU A 30 10.60 -12.49 5.00
C LEU A 30 11.87 -12.01 5.74
N ARG A 31 12.09 -10.68 5.85
CA ARG A 31 13.18 -10.14 6.65
C ARG A 31 13.06 -10.57 8.11
N GLU A 32 11.93 -10.30 8.73
CA GLU A 32 11.72 -10.54 10.17
C GLU A 32 11.72 -12.03 10.52
N ASN A 33 11.07 -12.87 9.71
CA ASN A 33 10.89 -14.28 10.02
C ASN A 33 12.11 -15.16 9.67
N VAL A 34 12.78 -14.88 8.56
CA VAL A 34 13.84 -15.76 8.02
C VAL A 34 15.11 -15.06 7.58
N GLY A 35 15.22 -13.73 7.76
CA GLY A 35 16.40 -12.97 7.33
C GLY A 35 16.64 -13.02 5.82
N TYR A 36 15.56 -13.01 5.03
CA TYR A 36 15.54 -13.14 3.56
C TYR A 36 16.02 -14.50 3.02
N ASP A 37 16.15 -15.52 3.88
CA ASP A 37 16.53 -16.87 3.43
C ASP A 37 15.33 -17.57 2.78
N LEU A 38 15.26 -17.50 1.44
CA LEU A 38 14.17 -18.09 0.66
C LEU A 38 14.21 -19.64 0.63
N ASP A 39 15.27 -20.28 1.12
CA ASP A 39 15.29 -21.74 1.32
C ASP A 39 14.60 -22.15 2.62
N ARG A 40 14.59 -21.24 3.61
CA ARG A 40 13.85 -21.43 4.86
C ARG A 40 12.37 -21.08 4.74
N CYS A 41 12.02 -20.20 3.80
CA CYS A 41 10.64 -19.80 3.51
C CYS A 41 10.41 -19.81 2.00
N ASP A 42 10.17 -21.01 1.44
CA ASP A 42 9.89 -21.21 0.02
C ASP A 42 8.41 -20.94 -0.27
N ILE A 43 8.08 -19.78 -0.83
CA ILE A 43 6.71 -19.38 -1.15
C ILE A 43 6.06 -20.19 -2.28
N SER A 44 6.77 -21.13 -2.92
CA SER A 44 6.14 -22.12 -3.79
C SER A 44 5.42 -23.23 -3.01
N GLN A 45 5.71 -23.34 -1.72
CA GLN A 45 5.04 -24.23 -0.77
C GLN A 45 3.97 -23.47 0.03
N ASP A 46 3.10 -24.19 0.71
CA ASP A 46 2.14 -23.59 1.64
C ASP A 46 2.85 -22.91 2.81
N GLN A 47 2.67 -21.60 2.92
CA GLN A 47 3.21 -20.74 3.99
C GLN A 47 2.12 -20.21 4.93
N SER A 48 0.92 -20.78 4.92
CA SER A 48 -0.23 -20.29 5.70
C SER A 48 -0.01 -20.22 7.22
N ALA A 49 0.94 -20.98 7.74
CA ALA A 49 1.32 -20.94 9.16
C ALA A 49 2.16 -19.69 9.53
N LEU A 50 2.78 -19.03 8.56
CA LEU A 50 3.73 -17.95 8.79
C LEU A 50 3.36 -16.64 8.06
N LEU A 51 2.77 -16.77 6.87
CA LEU A 51 2.52 -15.66 5.95
C LEU A 51 1.08 -15.64 5.46
N HIS A 52 0.58 -14.45 5.10
CA HIS A 52 -0.67 -14.32 4.35
C HIS A 52 -0.48 -14.61 2.85
N THR A 53 0.77 -14.72 2.38
CA THR A 53 1.11 -14.77 0.95
C THR A 53 1.96 -15.99 0.63
N ASP A 54 1.53 -16.76 -0.39
CA ASP A 54 2.34 -17.69 -1.17
C ASP A 54 1.82 -17.77 -2.60
N LEU A 55 2.56 -18.44 -3.51
CA LEU A 55 2.25 -18.48 -4.94
C LEU A 55 0.91 -19.18 -5.24
N ALA A 56 0.57 -20.22 -4.51
CA ALA A 56 -0.69 -20.96 -4.71
C ALA A 56 -1.89 -20.10 -4.30
N ARG A 57 -1.81 -19.39 -3.17
CA ARG A 57 -2.85 -18.50 -2.67
C ARG A 57 -2.99 -17.23 -3.51
N LEU A 58 -1.90 -16.62 -3.98
CA LEU A 58 -1.94 -15.50 -4.95
C LEU A 58 -2.73 -15.88 -6.21
N ARG A 59 -2.48 -17.08 -6.76
CA ARG A 59 -3.23 -17.58 -7.92
C ARG A 59 -4.69 -17.85 -7.60
N ALA A 60 -4.98 -18.48 -6.46
CA ALA A 60 -6.35 -18.76 -6.00
C ALA A 60 -7.15 -17.46 -5.78
N GLY A 61 -6.49 -16.40 -5.31
CA GLY A 61 -7.05 -15.07 -5.14
C GLY A 61 -7.25 -14.28 -6.44
N GLY A 62 -6.74 -14.77 -7.57
CA GLY A 62 -6.85 -14.08 -8.84
C GLY A 62 -5.98 -12.82 -8.92
N VAL A 63 -4.82 -12.81 -8.25
CA VAL A 63 -3.86 -11.69 -8.29
C VAL A 63 -3.11 -11.70 -9.63
N GLY A 64 -3.16 -10.59 -10.35
CA GLY A 64 -2.45 -10.39 -11.61
C GLY A 64 -1.36 -9.33 -11.55
N GLY A 65 -1.40 -8.47 -10.53
CA GLY A 65 -0.37 -7.49 -10.22
C GLY A 65 -0.28 -7.25 -8.72
N GLN A 66 0.92 -7.09 -8.21
CA GLN A 66 1.19 -6.83 -6.80
C GLN A 66 2.22 -5.72 -6.65
N PHE A 67 1.88 -4.69 -5.91
CA PHE A 67 2.87 -3.79 -5.36
C PHE A 67 3.43 -4.40 -4.08
N TRP A 68 4.68 -4.83 -4.13
CA TRP A 68 5.44 -5.26 -2.97
C TRP A 68 5.95 -4.04 -2.22
N SER A 69 5.59 -3.93 -0.96
CA SER A 69 6.13 -2.89 -0.09
C SER A 69 7.62 -3.14 0.13
N VAL A 70 8.46 -2.15 -0.20
CA VAL A 70 9.86 -2.12 0.23
C VAL A 70 9.95 -1.23 1.46
N TYR A 71 9.23 -1.66 2.49
CA TYR A 71 9.11 -1.02 3.79
C TYR A 71 10.39 -1.11 4.59
N VAL A 72 10.64 -0.08 5.38
CA VAL A 72 11.63 -0.09 6.46
C VAL A 72 11.09 0.65 7.67
N LYS A 73 11.45 0.19 8.89
CA LYS A 73 10.99 0.80 10.15
C LYS A 73 11.35 2.29 10.19
N ALA A 74 10.45 3.12 10.72
CA ALA A 74 10.64 4.58 10.81
C ALA A 74 11.84 4.96 11.69
N GLU A 75 12.24 4.11 12.64
CA GLU A 75 13.46 4.32 13.44
C GLU A 75 14.75 4.18 12.63
N PHE A 76 14.70 3.61 11.42
CA PHE A 76 15.84 3.61 10.52
C PHE A 76 15.94 4.98 9.85
N GLN A 77 17.02 5.69 10.11
CA GLN A 77 17.24 7.04 9.61
C GLN A 77 18.52 7.13 8.78
N GLY A 78 18.58 8.10 7.87
CA GLY A 78 19.76 8.37 7.05
C GLY A 78 20.20 7.14 6.22
N ASP A 79 21.50 6.85 6.25
CA ASP A 79 22.10 5.78 5.46
C ASP A 79 21.53 4.39 5.80
N LYS A 80 21.12 4.18 7.06
CA LYS A 80 20.52 2.91 7.48
C LYS A 80 19.16 2.68 6.79
N ALA A 81 18.33 3.72 6.66
CA ALA A 81 17.07 3.61 5.96
C ALA A 81 17.28 3.29 4.48
N VAL A 82 18.22 4.01 3.83
CA VAL A 82 18.57 3.78 2.41
C VAL A 82 19.05 2.34 2.18
N SER A 83 20.01 1.89 3.02
CA SER A 83 20.57 0.53 2.89
C SER A 83 19.50 -0.53 3.08
N ALA A 84 18.66 -0.42 4.09
CA ALA A 84 17.59 -1.37 4.36
C ALA A 84 16.52 -1.38 3.24
N THR A 85 16.22 -0.21 2.64
CA THR A 85 15.32 -0.14 1.47
C THR A 85 15.90 -0.88 0.26
N ILE A 86 17.22 -0.76 0.04
CA ILE A 86 17.90 -1.51 -1.03
C ILE A 86 17.85 -3.02 -0.78
N GLU A 87 17.99 -3.47 0.48
CA GLU A 87 17.84 -4.88 0.86
C GLU A 87 16.42 -5.41 0.55
N GLN A 88 15.38 -4.58 0.81
CA GLN A 88 13.99 -4.92 0.45
C GLN A 88 13.82 -5.04 -1.07
N ILE A 89 14.37 -4.12 -1.85
CA ILE A 89 14.35 -4.17 -3.32
C ILE A 89 15.04 -5.44 -3.82
N ASP A 90 16.19 -5.79 -3.23
CA ASP A 90 16.92 -7.03 -3.57
C ASP A 90 16.08 -8.27 -3.30
N CYS A 91 15.37 -8.31 -2.16
CA CYS A 91 14.43 -9.39 -1.83
C CYS A 91 13.36 -9.57 -2.92
N VAL A 92 12.69 -8.50 -3.35
CA VAL A 92 11.66 -8.58 -4.42
C VAL A 92 12.28 -9.08 -5.73
N ARG A 93 13.49 -8.63 -6.07
CA ARG A 93 14.21 -9.09 -7.27
C ARG A 93 14.60 -10.56 -7.16
N ALA A 94 15.04 -11.01 -5.98
CA ALA A 94 15.36 -12.41 -5.70
C ALA A 94 14.12 -13.30 -5.83
N LEU A 95 12.95 -12.87 -5.30
CA LEU A 95 11.68 -13.57 -5.47
C LEU A 95 11.32 -13.74 -6.95
N ALA A 96 11.36 -12.65 -7.73
CA ALA A 96 11.04 -12.71 -9.15
C ALA A 96 12.03 -13.61 -9.94
N ALA A 97 13.32 -13.58 -9.58
CA ALA A 97 14.34 -14.44 -10.18
C ALA A 97 14.19 -15.92 -9.79
N ARG A 98 13.77 -16.20 -8.56
CA ARG A 98 13.56 -17.58 -8.06
C ARG A 98 12.32 -18.24 -8.64
N TYR A 99 11.27 -17.44 -8.90
CA TYR A 99 9.97 -17.96 -9.38
C TYR A 99 9.55 -17.36 -10.74
N PRO A 100 10.38 -17.45 -11.80
CA PRO A 100 10.15 -16.73 -13.07
C PRO A 100 8.92 -17.20 -13.84
N GLU A 101 8.40 -18.41 -13.54
CA GLU A 101 7.16 -18.94 -14.10
C GLU A 101 5.91 -18.32 -13.43
N HIS A 102 6.06 -17.67 -12.29
CA HIS A 102 4.97 -17.12 -11.48
C HIS A 102 5.02 -15.59 -11.39
N LEU A 103 6.21 -15.03 -11.19
CA LEU A 103 6.44 -13.61 -10.93
C LEU A 103 7.26 -12.99 -12.06
N GLN A 104 6.91 -11.75 -12.40
CA GLN A 104 7.68 -10.95 -13.36
C GLN A 104 7.78 -9.51 -12.85
N LEU A 105 9.00 -8.99 -12.72
CA LEU A 105 9.19 -7.57 -12.45
C LEU A 105 8.54 -6.73 -13.55
N ALA A 106 7.80 -5.69 -13.15
CA ALA A 106 7.16 -4.73 -14.04
C ALA A 106 7.46 -3.31 -13.56
N ASN A 107 8.01 -2.50 -14.45
CA ASN A 107 8.38 -1.11 -14.17
C ASN A 107 7.49 -0.12 -14.94
N THR A 108 6.64 -0.61 -15.82
CA THR A 108 5.70 0.19 -16.60
C THR A 108 4.33 -0.47 -16.66
N ALA A 109 3.30 0.32 -16.98
CA ALA A 109 1.96 -0.20 -17.19
C ALA A 109 1.90 -1.22 -18.32
N ASP A 110 2.72 -1.06 -19.36
CA ASP A 110 2.76 -2.02 -20.48
C ASP A 110 3.47 -3.32 -20.07
N GLU A 111 4.52 -3.27 -19.24
CA GLU A 111 5.15 -4.46 -18.67
C GLU A 111 4.20 -5.20 -17.71
N LEU A 112 3.39 -4.49 -16.93
CA LEU A 112 2.34 -5.07 -16.09
C LEU A 112 1.32 -5.85 -16.93
N VAL A 113 0.82 -5.23 -18.00
CA VAL A 113 -0.12 -5.89 -18.92
C VAL A 113 0.51 -7.09 -19.62
N ALA A 114 1.78 -6.98 -20.02
CA ALA A 114 2.52 -8.07 -20.67
C ALA A 114 2.78 -9.25 -19.72
N ALA A 115 3.11 -8.98 -18.44
CA ALA A 115 3.29 -10.04 -17.44
C ALA A 115 1.99 -10.86 -17.26
N ARG A 116 0.85 -10.17 -17.11
CA ARG A 116 -0.46 -10.82 -17.07
C ARG A 116 -0.73 -11.65 -18.33
N ALA A 117 -0.50 -11.10 -19.51
CA ALA A 117 -0.72 -11.80 -20.77
C ALA A 117 0.15 -13.07 -20.90
N ALA A 118 1.31 -13.08 -20.23
CA ALA A 118 2.19 -14.24 -20.11
C ALA A 118 1.80 -15.22 -18.99
N GLY A 119 0.66 -14.99 -18.28
CA GLY A 119 0.19 -15.83 -17.18
C GLY A 119 0.97 -15.65 -15.87
N ARG A 120 1.71 -14.53 -15.73
CA ARG A 120 2.53 -14.20 -14.55
C ARG A 120 1.93 -13.05 -13.77
N ILE A 121 2.24 -12.99 -12.48
CA ILE A 121 1.89 -11.88 -11.60
C ILE A 121 2.94 -10.79 -11.79
N ALA A 122 2.47 -9.61 -12.24
CA ALA A 122 3.34 -8.44 -12.34
C ALA A 122 3.79 -8.00 -10.96
N SER A 123 5.09 -7.95 -10.72
CA SER A 123 5.71 -7.55 -9.46
C SER A 123 6.24 -6.13 -9.59
N LEU A 124 5.54 -5.18 -8.97
CA LEU A 124 5.93 -3.79 -8.84
C LEU A 124 6.49 -3.55 -7.43
N MET A 125 7.20 -2.45 -7.20
CA MET A 125 7.72 -2.10 -5.89
C MET A 125 7.25 -0.71 -5.48
N GLY A 126 6.85 -0.57 -4.22
CA GLY A 126 6.53 0.69 -3.58
C GLY A 126 7.37 0.92 -2.34
N ALA A 127 8.08 2.04 -2.27
CA ALA A 127 8.81 2.40 -1.05
C ALA A 127 7.85 3.02 -0.04
N GLU A 128 7.80 2.46 1.16
CA GLU A 128 6.89 2.91 2.19
C GLU A 128 7.63 3.73 3.24
N GLY A 129 7.41 5.05 3.14
CA GLY A 129 7.98 6.04 4.03
C GLY A 129 9.12 6.87 3.42
N GLY A 130 8.94 8.19 3.42
CA GLY A 130 9.88 9.15 2.86
C GLY A 130 11.25 9.20 3.54
N HIS A 131 11.39 8.58 4.73
CA HIS A 131 12.68 8.41 5.39
C HIS A 131 13.64 7.53 4.56
N SER A 132 13.12 6.65 3.69
CA SER A 132 13.92 5.81 2.78
C SER A 132 14.75 6.60 1.77
N ILE A 133 14.43 7.88 1.50
CA ILE A 133 15.25 8.73 0.64
C ILE A 133 16.29 9.56 1.39
N ALA A 134 16.33 9.54 2.73
CA ALA A 134 17.26 10.31 3.56
C ALA A 134 17.38 11.79 3.15
N CYS A 135 16.24 12.46 2.88
CA CYS A 135 16.14 13.84 2.38
C CYS A 135 16.95 14.12 1.10
N SER A 136 17.15 13.12 0.25
CA SER A 136 17.98 13.21 -0.96
C SER A 136 17.17 12.91 -2.23
N LEU A 137 17.01 13.91 -3.09
CA LEU A 137 16.41 13.71 -4.44
C LEU A 137 17.27 12.81 -5.33
N ALA A 138 18.56 12.70 -5.08
CA ALA A 138 19.43 11.75 -5.78
C ALA A 138 19.10 10.30 -5.37
N THR A 139 18.87 10.05 -4.07
CA THR A 139 18.41 8.75 -3.58
C THR A 139 17.04 8.40 -4.16
N LEU A 140 16.09 9.35 -4.20
CA LEU A 140 14.77 9.16 -4.84
C LEU A 140 14.92 8.66 -6.29
N ARG A 141 15.79 9.31 -7.08
CA ARG A 141 16.07 8.89 -8.46
C ARG A 141 16.69 7.50 -8.52
N ALA A 142 17.64 7.20 -7.62
CA ALA A 142 18.27 5.88 -7.56
C ALA A 142 17.25 4.78 -7.24
N LEU A 143 16.32 5.00 -6.30
CA LEU A 143 15.24 4.06 -6.00
C LEU A 143 14.34 3.82 -7.23
N TYR A 144 14.02 4.88 -7.99
CA TYR A 144 13.26 4.74 -9.24
C TYR A 144 13.99 3.87 -10.27
N GLU A 145 15.28 4.10 -10.48
CA GLU A 145 16.12 3.28 -11.39
C GLU A 145 16.22 1.83 -10.90
N LEU A 146 16.16 1.59 -9.59
CA LEU A 146 16.13 0.24 -9.02
C LEU A 146 14.76 -0.44 -9.14
N GLY A 147 13.71 0.26 -9.62
CA GLY A 147 12.41 -0.31 -9.93
C GLY A 147 11.27 0.11 -9.00
N VAL A 148 11.50 1.03 -8.04
CA VAL A 148 10.43 1.57 -7.20
C VAL A 148 9.48 2.43 -8.05
N ARG A 149 8.17 2.22 -7.92
CA ARG A 149 7.15 2.90 -8.74
C ARG A 149 6.17 3.75 -7.96
N TYR A 150 6.15 3.65 -6.63
CA TYR A 150 5.59 4.69 -5.76
C TYR A 150 6.49 4.95 -4.57
N LEU A 151 6.36 6.12 -3.96
CA LEU A 151 6.89 6.45 -2.64
C LEU A 151 5.75 6.97 -1.77
N THR A 152 5.49 6.30 -0.65
CA THR A 152 4.63 6.81 0.42
C THR A 152 5.38 7.91 1.16
N LEU A 153 4.83 9.13 1.22
CA LEU A 153 5.60 10.30 1.67
C LEU A 153 6.01 10.24 3.14
N THR A 154 5.26 9.53 3.99
CA THR A 154 5.62 9.20 5.38
C THR A 154 5.23 7.76 5.68
N HIS A 155 5.70 7.19 6.79
CA HIS A 155 5.07 6.04 7.45
C HIS A 155 4.35 6.54 8.71
N ASN A 156 4.51 5.89 9.86
CA ASN A 156 3.83 6.27 11.10
C ASN A 156 4.39 7.55 11.75
N ASP A 157 5.66 7.89 11.48
CA ASP A 157 6.33 9.06 11.99
C ASP A 157 6.48 10.12 10.89
N ASN A 158 6.55 11.39 11.30
CA ASN A 158 6.87 12.49 10.39
C ASN A 158 8.25 12.27 9.76
N VAL A 159 8.40 12.79 8.55
CA VAL A 159 9.72 13.05 7.99
C VAL A 159 9.99 14.57 8.03
N PRO A 160 11.23 15.03 7.91
CA PRO A 160 11.53 16.47 8.02
C PRO A 160 10.78 17.38 7.06
N TRP A 161 10.13 16.82 6.03
CA TRP A 161 9.48 17.57 4.95
C TRP A 161 7.99 17.21 4.73
N ALA A 162 7.42 16.30 5.54
CA ALA A 162 6.00 15.91 5.45
C ALA A 162 5.49 15.35 6.77
N ASP A 163 4.24 15.65 7.12
CA ASP A 163 3.57 15.15 8.30
C ASP A 163 2.85 13.81 8.03
N SER A 164 3.01 12.88 8.99
CA SER A 164 2.29 11.62 9.08
C SER A 164 0.91 11.80 9.71
N ALA A 165 -0.03 10.89 9.38
CA ALA A 165 -1.36 10.85 9.96
C ALA A 165 -1.37 10.45 11.45
N THR A 166 -0.30 9.81 11.93
CA THR A 166 -0.22 9.20 13.26
C THR A 166 0.82 9.84 14.17
N ASP A 167 1.41 10.95 13.75
CA ASP A 167 2.37 11.74 14.53
C ASP A 167 1.85 13.17 14.75
N GLU A 168 2.47 13.91 15.67
CA GLU A 168 2.13 15.30 15.94
C GLU A 168 2.58 16.20 14.78
N PRO A 169 1.72 17.11 14.29
CA PRO A 169 2.09 17.96 13.15
C PRO A 169 3.34 18.79 13.40
N ALA A 170 4.29 18.74 12.49
CA ALA A 170 5.56 19.49 12.53
C ALA A 170 5.75 20.40 11.31
N ALA A 171 5.48 19.89 10.11
CA ALA A 171 5.59 20.64 8.85
C ALA A 171 4.30 21.38 8.50
N ASN A 172 3.17 21.04 9.13
CA ASN A 172 1.81 21.47 8.79
C ASN A 172 1.46 21.15 7.32
N GLY A 173 1.76 19.93 6.91
CA GLY A 173 1.59 19.42 5.56
C GLY A 173 2.94 19.13 4.89
N LEU A 174 3.19 19.68 3.70
CA LEU A 174 4.46 19.59 3.00
C LEU A 174 5.29 20.86 3.19
N THR A 175 6.58 20.70 3.49
CA THR A 175 7.53 21.82 3.37
C THR A 175 7.82 22.14 1.88
N ARG A 176 8.64 23.18 1.63
CA ARG A 176 9.09 23.48 0.25
C ARG A 176 9.91 22.33 -0.35
N PHE A 177 10.72 21.63 0.46
CA PHE A 177 11.43 20.44 0.01
C PHE A 177 10.46 19.29 -0.27
N GLY A 178 9.42 19.08 0.56
CA GLY A 178 8.36 18.09 0.30
C GLY A 178 7.62 18.33 -1.02
N VAL A 179 7.32 19.59 -1.34
CA VAL A 179 6.77 19.95 -2.66
C VAL A 179 7.73 19.60 -3.79
N GLU A 180 9.03 19.81 -3.59
CA GLU A 180 10.05 19.46 -4.59
C GLU A 180 10.22 17.94 -4.76
N VAL A 181 10.08 17.16 -3.69
CA VAL A 181 10.01 15.69 -3.77
C VAL A 181 8.84 15.26 -4.67
N VAL A 182 7.63 15.80 -4.44
CA VAL A 182 6.45 15.50 -5.28
C VAL A 182 6.68 15.85 -6.75
N ARG A 183 7.30 17.01 -7.04
CA ARG A 183 7.63 17.42 -8.41
C ARG A 183 8.64 16.47 -9.08
N GLU A 184 9.68 16.09 -8.36
CA GLU A 184 10.67 15.17 -8.90
C GLU A 184 10.08 13.77 -9.13
N MET A 185 9.18 13.28 -8.24
CA MET A 185 8.43 12.05 -8.45
C MET A 185 7.61 12.13 -9.75
N ASN A 186 6.89 13.23 -9.98
CA ASN A 186 6.13 13.43 -11.24
C ASN A 186 7.06 13.41 -12.45
N ARG A 187 8.23 14.08 -12.38
CA ARG A 187 9.21 14.07 -13.46
C ARG A 187 9.76 12.68 -13.76
N LEU A 188 9.93 11.84 -12.74
CA LEU A 188 10.37 10.44 -12.88
C LEU A 188 9.28 9.53 -13.46
N GLY A 189 8.00 9.79 -13.15
CA GLY A 189 6.89 8.86 -13.37
C GLY A 189 6.69 7.92 -12.18
N MET A 190 7.20 8.31 -11.01
CA MET A 190 6.94 7.64 -9.74
C MET A 190 5.64 8.17 -9.16
N LEU A 191 4.71 7.28 -8.83
CA LEU A 191 3.44 7.65 -8.20
C LEU A 191 3.68 8.23 -6.80
N VAL A 192 3.02 9.36 -6.52
CA VAL A 192 2.96 9.92 -5.16
C VAL A 192 1.92 9.13 -4.38
N ASP A 193 2.36 8.38 -3.37
CA ASP A 193 1.48 7.63 -2.50
C ASP A 193 1.16 8.42 -1.23
N LEU A 194 -0.13 8.62 -0.99
CA LEU A 194 -0.69 9.42 0.09
C LEU A 194 -1.28 8.57 1.24
N SER A 195 -1.07 7.25 1.23
CA SER A 195 -1.28 6.45 2.44
C SER A 195 -0.38 6.93 3.56
N HIS A 196 -0.76 6.78 4.81
CA HIS A 196 -0.02 7.20 6.01
C HIS A 196 0.10 8.71 6.26
N VAL A 197 -0.08 9.57 5.28
CA VAL A 197 0.18 11.00 5.46
C VAL A 197 -0.96 11.74 6.14
N ALA A 198 -0.65 12.83 6.85
CA ALA A 198 -1.65 13.71 7.47
C ALA A 198 -2.58 14.34 6.40
N PRO A 199 -3.84 14.69 6.76
CA PRO A 199 -4.77 15.31 5.81
C PRO A 199 -4.25 16.58 5.14
N ASP A 200 -3.45 17.39 5.84
CA ASP A 200 -2.84 18.58 5.25
C ASP A 200 -1.74 18.23 4.25
N THR A 201 -0.97 17.18 4.52
CA THR A 201 -0.01 16.62 3.54
C THR A 201 -0.73 16.08 2.30
N MET A 202 -1.89 15.41 2.45
CA MET A 202 -2.71 14.95 1.31
C MET A 202 -3.12 16.13 0.43
N ARG A 203 -3.64 17.21 1.04
CA ARG A 203 -4.09 18.42 0.32
C ARG A 203 -2.94 19.16 -0.35
N ASP A 204 -1.78 19.27 0.32
CA ASP A 204 -0.59 19.90 -0.25
C ASP A 204 -0.05 19.12 -1.43
N ALA A 205 0.05 17.80 -1.31
CA ALA A 205 0.47 16.94 -2.40
C ALA A 205 -0.47 17.02 -3.61
N LEU A 206 -1.79 17.03 -3.39
CA LEU A 206 -2.78 17.23 -4.46
C LEU A 206 -2.65 18.60 -5.14
N ARG A 207 -2.25 19.65 -4.40
CA ARG A 207 -1.97 20.97 -5.00
C ARG A 207 -0.64 21.00 -5.76
N ALA A 208 0.34 20.26 -5.31
CA ALA A 208 1.70 20.27 -5.87
C ALA A 208 1.86 19.36 -7.10
N THR A 209 1.11 18.24 -7.11
CA THR A 209 1.26 17.20 -8.14
C THR A 209 0.67 17.62 -9.49
N ARG A 210 1.31 17.15 -10.56
CA ARG A 210 0.83 17.25 -11.96
C ARG A 210 0.42 15.89 -12.51
N ALA A 211 0.76 14.81 -11.79
CA ALA A 211 0.40 13.43 -12.12
C ALA A 211 -0.69 12.92 -11.17
N PRO A 212 -1.44 11.90 -11.55
CA PRO A 212 -2.36 11.25 -10.62
C PRO A 212 -1.61 10.68 -9.42
N VAL A 213 -2.25 10.79 -8.24
CA VAL A 213 -1.75 10.21 -6.99
C VAL A 213 -2.34 8.82 -6.76
N ILE A 214 -1.76 8.08 -5.81
CA ILE A 214 -2.32 6.84 -5.31
C ILE A 214 -2.44 6.93 -3.79
N PHE A 215 -3.43 6.23 -3.24
CA PHE A 215 -3.45 5.77 -1.86
C PHE A 215 -3.32 4.26 -1.94
N SER A 216 -2.12 3.75 -1.71
CA SER A 216 -1.82 2.33 -1.92
C SER A 216 -2.62 1.40 -1.01
N HIS A 217 -2.98 1.86 0.21
CA HIS A 217 -3.75 1.12 1.21
C HIS A 217 -4.39 2.07 2.24
N SER A 218 -5.49 2.72 1.89
CA SER A 218 -6.27 3.59 2.79
C SER A 218 -7.76 3.53 2.48
N SER A 219 -8.60 3.51 3.52
CA SER A 219 -10.05 3.42 3.41
C SER A 219 -10.74 4.77 3.70
N SER A 220 -12.07 4.80 3.83
CA SER A 220 -12.82 6.03 4.07
C SER A 220 -12.86 6.42 5.55
N ARG A 221 -12.54 7.68 5.86
CA ARG A 221 -12.62 8.23 7.22
C ARG A 221 -14.05 8.43 7.69
N ALA A 222 -14.98 8.70 6.78
CA ALA A 222 -16.40 8.83 7.12
C ALA A 222 -17.03 7.53 7.61
N VAL A 223 -16.55 6.36 7.13
CA VAL A 223 -17.03 5.05 7.58
C VAL A 223 -16.35 4.63 8.88
N CYS A 224 -15.05 4.88 9.02
CA CYS A 224 -14.27 4.59 10.21
C CYS A 224 -13.31 5.75 10.50
N ASP A 225 -13.60 6.53 11.56
CA ASP A 225 -12.82 7.73 11.92
C ASP A 225 -11.47 7.34 12.53
N HIS A 226 -10.59 6.87 11.66
CA HIS A 226 -9.20 6.57 11.98
C HIS A 226 -8.28 7.52 11.19
N PRO A 227 -7.18 8.05 11.77
CA PRO A 227 -6.29 9.00 11.08
C PRO A 227 -5.67 8.46 9.79
N ARG A 228 -5.50 7.13 9.68
CA ARG A 228 -5.00 6.45 8.46
C ARG A 228 -5.98 6.46 7.29
N ASN A 229 -7.24 6.81 7.52
CA ASN A 229 -8.28 6.85 6.50
C ASN A 229 -8.41 8.21 5.84
N ILE A 230 -8.91 8.22 4.61
CA ILE A 230 -8.99 9.37 3.71
C ILE A 230 -10.23 10.19 4.04
N PRO A 231 -10.10 11.51 4.30
CA PRO A 231 -11.24 12.41 4.42
C PRO A 231 -12.03 12.56 3.11
N ASP A 232 -13.34 12.82 3.20
CA ASP A 232 -14.21 12.92 2.03
C ASP A 232 -13.84 14.06 1.07
N ASP A 233 -13.34 15.20 1.58
CA ASP A 233 -12.87 16.29 0.73
C ASP A 233 -11.66 15.89 -0.13
N VAL A 234 -10.81 15.02 0.38
CA VAL A 234 -9.67 14.46 -0.34
C VAL A 234 -10.14 13.39 -1.36
N LEU A 235 -11.05 12.49 -0.96
CA LEU A 235 -11.68 11.54 -1.89
C LEU A 235 -12.36 12.26 -3.06
N ALA A 236 -13.12 13.33 -2.76
CA ALA A 236 -13.81 14.15 -3.77
C ALA A 236 -12.88 14.90 -4.72
N ALA A 237 -11.60 15.08 -4.36
CA ALA A 237 -10.61 15.71 -5.23
C ALA A 237 -9.98 14.73 -6.24
N LEU A 238 -10.08 13.41 -6.03
CA LEU A 238 -9.47 12.40 -6.89
C LEU A 238 -9.96 12.43 -8.34
N PRO A 239 -11.27 12.67 -8.66
CA PRO A 239 -11.72 12.77 -10.04
C PRO A 239 -11.00 13.88 -10.83
N ALA A 240 -10.74 15.02 -10.21
CA ALA A 240 -10.02 16.10 -10.86
C ALA A 240 -8.51 15.84 -11.01
N ASN A 241 -7.92 15.07 -10.07
CA ASN A 241 -6.51 14.68 -10.10
C ASN A 241 -6.26 13.49 -11.04
N GLY A 242 -7.24 12.62 -11.25
CA GLY A 242 -7.09 11.35 -11.96
C GLY A 242 -6.56 10.19 -11.09
N GLY A 243 -6.39 10.39 -9.80
CA GLY A 243 -5.82 9.42 -8.87
C GLY A 243 -6.70 8.23 -8.54
N VAL A 244 -6.19 7.35 -7.67
CA VAL A 244 -6.90 6.16 -7.18
C VAL A 244 -6.67 5.95 -5.68
N ALA A 245 -7.74 5.66 -4.93
CA ALA A 245 -7.69 5.25 -3.53
C ALA A 245 -7.96 3.75 -3.43
N MET A 246 -7.00 2.99 -2.87
CA MET A 246 -7.06 1.54 -2.76
C MET A 246 -7.41 1.17 -1.33
N ALA A 247 -8.59 0.54 -1.15
CA ALA A 247 -9.14 0.22 0.16
C ALA A 247 -8.28 -0.82 0.89
N THR A 248 -7.90 -0.52 2.13
CA THR A 248 -7.14 -1.42 3.01
C THR A 248 -8.04 -2.41 3.74
N PHE A 249 -7.45 -3.52 4.21
CA PHE A 249 -8.17 -4.56 4.95
C PHE A 249 -7.83 -4.55 6.46
N VAL A 250 -7.07 -3.60 6.95
CA VAL A 250 -6.66 -3.52 8.36
C VAL A 250 -7.89 -3.37 9.27
N PRO A 251 -8.18 -4.29 10.21
CA PRO A 251 -9.41 -4.26 10.99
C PRO A 251 -9.66 -2.96 11.74
N LYS A 252 -8.63 -2.34 12.33
CA LYS A 252 -8.76 -1.07 13.07
C LYS A 252 -8.99 0.15 12.15
N PHE A 253 -8.77 0.02 10.84
CA PHE A 253 -9.05 1.08 9.87
C PHE A 253 -10.42 0.93 9.21
N VAL A 254 -11.02 -0.27 9.29
CA VAL A 254 -12.31 -0.53 8.64
C VAL A 254 -13.48 -0.75 9.61
N LEU A 255 -13.21 -1.02 10.89
CA LEU A 255 -14.22 -1.26 11.90
C LEU A 255 -14.03 -0.33 13.12
N PRO A 256 -14.93 0.65 13.40
CA PRO A 256 -14.77 1.57 14.52
C PRO A 256 -14.57 0.88 15.88
N ALA A 257 -15.29 -0.22 16.14
CA ALA A 257 -15.14 -0.98 17.38
C ALA A 257 -13.76 -1.62 17.57
N ALA A 258 -13.00 -1.84 16.48
CA ALA A 258 -11.65 -2.39 16.54
C ALA A 258 -10.60 -1.36 16.95
N ILE A 259 -10.89 -0.06 16.84
CA ILE A 259 -9.93 1.02 17.20
C ILE A 259 -9.57 0.93 18.68
N GLU A 260 -10.59 0.91 19.56
CA GLU A 260 -10.36 0.88 21.01
C GLU A 260 -9.70 -0.43 21.46
N TRP A 261 -10.17 -1.56 20.90
CA TRP A 261 -9.54 -2.86 21.17
C TRP A 261 -8.06 -2.86 20.79
N SER A 262 -7.72 -2.32 19.62
CA SER A 262 -6.32 -2.26 19.15
C SER A 262 -5.45 -1.38 20.03
N LYS A 263 -5.94 -0.21 20.47
CA LYS A 263 -5.21 0.65 21.42
C LYS A 263 -4.85 -0.08 22.73
N GLN A 264 -5.79 -0.84 23.25
CA GLN A 264 -5.57 -1.63 24.47
C GLN A 264 -4.60 -2.79 24.23
N ALA A 265 -4.71 -3.47 23.08
CA ALA A 265 -3.79 -4.53 22.68
C ALA A 265 -2.35 -3.99 22.48
N GLU A 266 -2.22 -2.84 21.84
CA GLU A 266 -0.92 -2.16 21.65
C GLU A 266 -0.29 -1.75 22.99
N ALA A 267 -1.10 -1.27 23.95
CA ALA A 267 -0.62 -0.99 25.31
C ALA A 267 -0.10 -2.25 26.01
N VAL A 268 -0.81 -3.38 25.90
CA VAL A 268 -0.37 -4.67 26.46
C VAL A 268 0.95 -5.15 25.84
N LEU A 269 1.13 -4.97 24.52
CA LEU A 269 2.39 -5.26 23.85
C LEU A 269 3.52 -4.37 24.36
N ALA A 270 3.28 -3.06 24.46
CA ALA A 270 4.26 -2.09 24.95
C ALA A 270 4.70 -2.38 26.39
N GLU A 271 3.78 -2.75 27.30
CA GLU A 271 4.10 -3.16 28.66
C GLU A 271 5.01 -4.39 28.74
N ARG A 272 5.00 -5.25 27.69
CA ARG A 272 5.87 -6.43 27.55
C ARG A 272 7.14 -6.14 26.77
N GLY A 273 7.36 -4.89 26.32
CA GLY A 273 8.53 -4.46 25.56
C GLY A 273 8.49 -4.76 24.08
N PHE A 274 7.32 -5.08 23.53
CA PHE A 274 7.11 -5.29 22.10
C PHE A 274 6.67 -3.98 21.41
N HIS A 275 7.08 -3.82 20.16
CA HIS A 275 6.53 -2.77 19.30
C HIS A 275 5.11 -3.17 18.83
N PRO A 276 4.16 -2.22 18.65
CA PRO A 276 2.80 -2.53 18.17
C PRO A 276 2.73 -3.28 16.82
N LEU A 277 3.75 -3.14 15.99
CA LEU A 277 3.85 -3.81 14.69
C LEU A 277 4.73 -5.07 14.72
N ASP A 278 5.15 -5.55 15.90
CA ASP A 278 5.94 -6.78 16.00
C ASP A 278 5.07 -8.00 15.67
N THR A 279 5.52 -8.79 14.70
CA THR A 279 4.92 -10.05 14.29
C THR A 279 5.75 -11.26 14.73
N THR A 280 6.68 -11.07 15.68
CA THR A 280 7.44 -12.16 16.26
C THR A 280 6.53 -13.18 16.98
N PRO A 281 6.91 -14.47 17.05
CA PRO A 281 6.10 -15.48 17.73
C PRO A 281 5.71 -15.09 19.15
N GLU A 282 6.60 -14.46 19.90
CA GLU A 282 6.39 -14.03 21.28
C GLU A 282 5.40 -12.86 21.37
N ALA A 283 5.48 -11.90 20.46
CA ALA A 283 4.53 -10.79 20.37
C ALA A 283 3.13 -11.30 19.99
N LEU A 284 3.05 -12.22 19.01
CA LEU A 284 1.79 -12.83 18.60
C LEU A 284 1.17 -13.69 19.71
N GLU A 285 1.97 -14.40 20.52
CA GLU A 285 1.48 -15.13 21.68
C GLU A 285 0.91 -14.18 22.75
N ALA A 286 1.58 -13.05 23.01
CA ALA A 286 1.09 -12.02 23.91
C ALA A 286 -0.25 -11.45 23.45
N LEU A 287 -0.38 -11.21 22.15
CA LEU A 287 -1.59 -10.71 21.53
C LEU A 287 -2.75 -11.70 21.60
N ARG A 288 -2.48 -12.99 21.32
CA ARG A 288 -3.48 -14.07 21.45
C ARG A 288 -3.97 -14.22 22.91
N ALA A 289 -3.07 -14.17 23.87
CA ALA A 289 -3.46 -14.22 25.27
C ALA A 289 -4.37 -13.06 25.69
N TYR A 290 -4.15 -11.87 25.11
CA TYR A 290 -5.04 -10.72 25.31
C TYR A 290 -6.39 -10.94 24.62
N GLU A 291 -6.41 -11.44 23.38
CA GLU A 291 -7.64 -11.72 22.62
C GLU A 291 -8.50 -12.79 23.30
N ASP A 292 -7.90 -13.83 23.88
CA ASP A 292 -8.62 -14.87 24.66
C ASP A 292 -9.34 -14.26 25.86
N ALA A 293 -8.74 -13.26 26.51
CA ALA A 293 -9.32 -12.55 27.66
C ALA A 293 -10.33 -11.46 27.24
N THR A 294 -10.10 -10.81 26.09
CA THR A 294 -10.87 -9.69 25.57
C THR A 294 -11.14 -9.92 24.08
N PRO A 295 -12.26 -10.60 23.73
CA PRO A 295 -12.55 -10.95 22.34
C PRO A 295 -12.51 -9.74 21.41
N ARG A 296 -11.76 -9.87 20.33
CA ARG A 296 -11.58 -8.83 19.32
C ARG A 296 -12.87 -8.62 18.52
N PRO A 297 -13.29 -7.36 18.29
CA PRO A 297 -14.34 -7.06 17.31
C PRO A 297 -13.94 -7.56 15.92
N VAL A 298 -14.83 -8.29 15.25
CA VAL A 298 -14.52 -8.97 13.99
C VAL A 298 -14.95 -8.11 12.81
N ALA A 299 -13.99 -7.51 12.11
CA ALA A 299 -14.19 -6.99 10.76
C ALA A 299 -14.45 -8.15 9.78
N THR A 300 -15.12 -7.89 8.67
CA THR A 300 -15.47 -8.90 7.64
C THR A 300 -15.28 -8.34 6.25
N ALA A 301 -15.39 -9.18 5.21
CA ALA A 301 -15.42 -8.72 3.83
C ALA A 301 -16.55 -7.69 3.60
N ALA A 302 -17.70 -7.84 4.27
CA ALA A 302 -18.78 -6.87 4.20
C ALA A 302 -18.38 -5.51 4.80
N THR A 303 -17.60 -5.49 5.88
CA THR A 303 -17.07 -4.25 6.49
C THR A 303 -16.17 -3.49 5.48
N VAL A 304 -15.30 -4.20 4.75
CA VAL A 304 -14.47 -3.59 3.70
C VAL A 304 -15.32 -3.10 2.52
N ALA A 305 -16.37 -3.87 2.16
CA ALA A 305 -17.31 -3.47 1.11
C ALA A 305 -18.07 -2.19 1.46
N ASP A 306 -18.37 -1.92 2.75
CA ASP A 306 -19.00 -0.65 3.20
C ASP A 306 -18.09 0.55 2.86
N HIS A 307 -16.78 0.41 3.05
CA HIS A 307 -15.82 1.44 2.65
C HIS A 307 -15.77 1.65 1.14
N LEU A 308 -15.76 0.56 0.37
CA LEU A 308 -15.76 0.64 -1.11
C LEU A 308 -17.04 1.27 -1.66
N ASP A 309 -18.22 0.99 -1.06
CA ASP A 309 -19.47 1.65 -1.41
C ASP A 309 -19.38 3.15 -1.19
N HIS A 310 -18.91 3.60 -0.02
CA HIS A 310 -18.74 5.02 0.29
C HIS A 310 -17.69 5.69 -0.61
N MET A 311 -16.53 5.08 -0.79
CA MET A 311 -15.47 5.61 -1.66
C MET A 311 -15.95 5.74 -3.11
N ARG A 312 -16.74 4.76 -3.60
CA ARG A 312 -17.39 4.82 -4.91
C ARG A 312 -18.39 5.97 -5.02
N GLU A 313 -19.17 6.23 -3.96
CA GLU A 313 -20.14 7.32 -3.93
C GLU A 313 -19.43 8.69 -4.00
N VAL A 314 -18.34 8.86 -3.26
CA VAL A 314 -17.64 10.15 -3.14
C VAL A 314 -16.67 10.39 -4.29
N ALA A 315 -15.80 9.45 -4.61
CA ALA A 315 -14.74 9.59 -5.62
C ALA A 315 -15.16 9.07 -7.01
N GLY A 316 -16.18 8.24 -7.09
CA GLY A 316 -16.56 7.56 -8.33
C GLY A 316 -15.76 6.29 -8.59
N ILE A 317 -16.34 5.39 -9.38
CA ILE A 317 -15.78 4.05 -9.65
C ILE A 317 -14.41 4.08 -10.33
N ASP A 318 -14.08 5.13 -11.08
CA ASP A 318 -12.82 5.24 -11.80
C ASP A 318 -11.62 5.59 -10.87
N HIS A 319 -11.88 5.86 -9.58
CA HIS A 319 -10.92 6.41 -8.63
C HIS A 319 -10.74 5.55 -7.37
N ILE A 320 -11.14 4.29 -7.42
CA ILE A 320 -10.99 3.34 -6.31
C ILE A 320 -10.31 2.04 -6.75
N GLY A 321 -9.69 1.35 -5.78
CA GLY A 321 -8.96 0.11 -5.99
C GLY A 321 -8.88 -0.72 -4.71
N ILE A 322 -7.97 -1.70 -4.68
CA ILE A 322 -7.76 -2.64 -3.59
C ILE A 322 -6.28 -2.59 -3.17
N GLY A 323 -6.01 -2.45 -1.86
CA GLY A 323 -4.68 -2.49 -1.27
C GLY A 323 -4.74 -3.20 0.08
N GLY A 324 -4.59 -4.54 0.07
CA GLY A 324 -4.98 -5.41 1.18
C GLY A 324 -4.17 -5.26 2.46
N ASP A 325 -2.91 -4.83 2.36
CA ASP A 325 -1.97 -4.72 3.49
C ASP A 325 -1.63 -6.09 4.11
N TYR A 326 -1.66 -7.14 3.27
CA TYR A 326 -1.29 -8.49 3.70
C TYR A 326 0.20 -8.57 4.06
N ASP A 327 0.54 -9.39 5.04
CA ASP A 327 1.86 -9.56 5.65
C ASP A 327 2.39 -8.32 6.41
N GLY A 328 1.65 -7.18 6.41
CA GLY A 328 1.93 -5.99 7.22
C GLY A 328 1.13 -5.93 8.53
N VAL A 329 0.19 -6.86 8.73
CA VAL A 329 -0.72 -6.87 9.88
C VAL A 329 -0.83 -8.23 10.52
N ALA A 330 -1.08 -8.25 11.84
CA ALA A 330 -1.27 -9.50 12.59
C ALA A 330 -2.67 -10.11 12.42
N PHE A 331 -3.65 -9.30 12.04
CA PHE A 331 -5.05 -9.71 11.90
C PHE A 331 -5.67 -9.15 10.65
N THR A 332 -6.50 -9.96 10.03
CA THR A 332 -7.26 -9.63 8.83
C THR A 332 -8.76 -9.72 9.08
N PRO A 333 -9.63 -9.10 8.25
CA PRO A 333 -11.07 -9.28 8.34
C PRO A 333 -11.45 -10.72 8.00
N ARG A 334 -12.41 -11.27 8.72
CA ARG A 334 -12.95 -12.61 8.43
C ARG A 334 -13.51 -12.68 7.01
N GLY A 335 -13.07 -13.68 6.25
CA GLY A 335 -13.37 -13.85 4.84
C GLY A 335 -12.40 -13.13 3.90
N LEU A 336 -11.43 -12.38 4.48
CA LEU A 336 -10.27 -11.80 3.79
C LEU A 336 -9.00 -12.21 4.54
N ASP A 337 -8.90 -13.49 4.86
CA ASP A 337 -7.91 -14.02 5.79
C ASP A 337 -6.48 -14.04 5.20
N ASP A 338 -6.37 -14.11 3.88
CA ASP A 338 -5.11 -14.11 3.14
C ASP A 338 -5.32 -13.71 1.66
N VAL A 339 -4.25 -13.70 0.87
CA VAL A 339 -4.28 -13.31 -0.56
C VAL A 339 -5.14 -14.22 -1.44
N ALA A 340 -5.61 -15.39 -0.98
CA ALA A 340 -6.56 -16.23 -1.71
C ALA A 340 -8.00 -15.71 -1.59
N SER A 341 -8.24 -14.76 -0.71
CA SER A 341 -9.59 -14.37 -0.28
C SER A 341 -10.22 -13.22 -1.09
N TYR A 342 -9.52 -12.61 -2.04
CA TYR A 342 -10.09 -11.55 -2.89
C TYR A 342 -11.42 -11.92 -3.57
N PRO A 343 -11.63 -13.18 -4.05
CA PRO A 343 -12.92 -13.57 -4.60
C PRO A 343 -14.11 -13.39 -3.64
N ASN A 344 -13.87 -13.47 -2.32
CA ASN A 344 -14.93 -13.25 -1.32
C ASN A 344 -15.39 -11.80 -1.28
N LEU A 345 -14.46 -10.83 -1.39
CA LEU A 345 -14.80 -9.41 -1.48
C LEU A 345 -15.57 -9.12 -2.77
N ILE A 346 -15.11 -9.65 -3.89
CA ILE A 346 -15.77 -9.45 -5.18
C ILE A 346 -17.18 -10.09 -5.17
N ALA A 347 -17.36 -11.27 -4.56
CA ALA A 347 -18.66 -11.89 -4.39
C ALA A 347 -19.61 -11.04 -3.51
N GLU A 348 -19.09 -10.44 -2.43
CA GLU A 348 -19.86 -9.51 -1.59
C GLU A 348 -20.33 -8.29 -2.41
N LEU A 349 -19.43 -7.68 -3.18
CA LEU A 349 -19.77 -6.52 -4.02
C LEU A 349 -20.78 -6.88 -5.13
N LEU A 350 -20.67 -8.07 -5.73
CA LEU A 350 -21.69 -8.60 -6.68
C LEU A 350 -23.06 -8.74 -6.00
N THR A 351 -23.07 -9.24 -4.76
CA THR A 351 -24.31 -9.38 -3.97
C THR A 351 -24.94 -8.02 -3.64
N ARG A 352 -24.13 -6.97 -3.50
CA ARG A 352 -24.55 -5.57 -3.34
C ARG A 352 -25.00 -4.91 -4.65
N GLY A 353 -24.93 -5.63 -5.77
CA GLY A 353 -25.39 -5.13 -7.07
C GLY A 353 -24.32 -4.33 -7.85
N TRP A 354 -23.04 -4.47 -7.52
CA TRP A 354 -21.98 -3.91 -8.37
C TRP A 354 -21.98 -4.62 -9.73
N SER A 355 -21.80 -3.85 -10.79
CA SER A 355 -21.68 -4.41 -12.14
C SER A 355 -20.29 -5.03 -12.35
N GLU A 356 -20.19 -6.04 -13.21
CA GLU A 356 -18.90 -6.64 -13.59
C GLU A 356 -17.96 -5.62 -14.24
N ALA A 357 -18.51 -4.62 -14.96
CA ALA A 357 -17.74 -3.53 -15.52
C ALA A 357 -17.14 -2.63 -14.43
N ASP A 358 -17.88 -2.34 -13.34
CA ASP A 358 -17.34 -1.59 -12.21
C ASP A 358 -16.28 -2.40 -11.46
N LEU A 359 -16.49 -3.69 -11.28
CA LEU A 359 -15.52 -4.56 -10.63
C LEU A 359 -14.24 -4.72 -11.45
N ALA A 360 -14.32 -4.77 -12.77
CA ALA A 360 -13.15 -4.77 -13.66
C ALA A 360 -12.32 -3.48 -13.52
N LYS A 361 -12.99 -2.33 -13.31
CA LYS A 361 -12.29 -1.06 -13.00
C LYS A 361 -11.61 -1.13 -11.64
N LEU A 362 -12.34 -1.57 -10.60
CA LEU A 362 -11.83 -1.70 -9.23
C LEU A 362 -10.59 -2.59 -9.16
N THR A 363 -10.62 -3.74 -9.82
CA THR A 363 -9.58 -4.76 -9.69
C THR A 363 -8.37 -4.50 -10.59
N TRP A 364 -8.57 -3.91 -11.79
CA TRP A 364 -7.52 -3.85 -12.79
C TRP A 364 -7.36 -2.49 -13.47
N HIS A 365 -8.43 -1.97 -14.09
CA HIS A 365 -8.28 -0.88 -15.04
C HIS A 365 -7.83 0.44 -14.42
N ASN A 366 -8.28 0.74 -13.21
CA ASN A 366 -7.95 1.99 -12.53
C ASN A 366 -6.45 2.07 -12.19
N ALA A 367 -5.87 1.00 -11.66
CA ALA A 367 -4.44 0.96 -11.34
C ALA A 367 -3.56 1.03 -12.60
N VAL A 368 -3.94 0.31 -13.68
CA VAL A 368 -3.24 0.40 -14.97
C VAL A 368 -3.31 1.82 -15.55
N ARG A 369 -4.47 2.47 -15.48
CA ARG A 369 -4.65 3.85 -15.96
C ARG A 369 -3.74 4.82 -15.22
N VAL A 370 -3.75 4.76 -13.89
CA VAL A 370 -2.95 5.69 -13.06
C VAL A 370 -1.45 5.56 -13.36
N LEU A 371 -0.94 4.34 -13.54
CA LEU A 371 0.45 4.12 -13.97
C LEU A 371 0.73 4.77 -15.34
N ARG A 372 -0.12 4.54 -16.34
CA ARG A 372 0.04 5.11 -17.68
C ARG A 372 0.00 6.63 -17.69
N ASP A 373 -0.92 7.20 -16.92
CA ASP A 373 -1.09 8.65 -16.83
C ASP A 373 0.13 9.29 -16.17
N ALA A 374 0.67 8.69 -15.10
CA ALA A 374 1.91 9.15 -14.46
C ALA A 374 3.11 9.08 -15.42
N GLU A 375 3.25 7.99 -16.18
CA GLU A 375 4.28 7.83 -17.22
C GLU A 375 4.13 8.88 -18.34
N ALA A 376 2.89 9.21 -18.73
CA ALA A 376 2.63 10.23 -19.74
C ALA A 376 3.05 11.61 -19.25
N VAL A 377 2.69 11.98 -18.03
CA VAL A 377 3.12 13.23 -17.39
C VAL A 377 4.65 13.29 -17.30
N ALA A 378 5.31 12.21 -16.90
CA ALA A 378 6.77 12.18 -16.81
C ALA A 378 7.45 12.41 -18.17
N ARG A 379 6.95 11.78 -19.24
CA ARG A 379 7.48 11.99 -20.60
C ARG A 379 7.39 13.47 -21.02
N ASP A 380 6.32 14.17 -20.66
CA ASP A 380 6.15 15.59 -20.99
C ASP A 380 7.05 16.48 -20.13
N LEU A 381 7.15 16.21 -18.83
CA LEU A 381 8.02 16.94 -17.92
C LEU A 381 9.49 16.82 -18.30
N GLN A 382 9.96 15.62 -18.62
CA GLN A 382 11.36 15.35 -18.98
C GLN A 382 11.83 16.08 -20.25
N ARG A 383 10.90 16.53 -21.11
CA ARG A 383 11.25 17.36 -22.28
C ARG A 383 11.66 18.78 -21.91
N THR A 384 11.13 19.31 -20.82
CA THR A 384 11.27 20.71 -20.43
C THR A 384 11.96 20.94 -19.11
N GLU A 385 11.97 19.92 -18.23
CA GLU A 385 12.48 20.01 -16.87
C GLU A 385 13.70 19.10 -16.66
N ARG A 386 14.72 19.65 -16.00
CA ARG A 386 15.91 18.91 -15.60
C ARG A 386 15.68 18.28 -14.22
N PRO A 387 16.44 17.21 -13.86
CA PRO A 387 16.44 16.69 -12.48
C PRO A 387 16.74 17.82 -11.49
N SER A 388 15.95 17.88 -10.43
CA SER A 388 16.18 18.85 -9.36
C SER A 388 17.44 18.49 -8.56
N ILE A 389 18.23 19.52 -8.24
CA ILE A 389 19.43 19.40 -7.37
C ILE A 389 19.22 20.12 -6.04
N ALA A 390 17.99 20.56 -5.74
CA ALA A 390 17.68 21.23 -4.50
C ALA A 390 17.93 20.34 -3.30
N THR A 391 18.37 20.93 -2.21
CA THR A 391 18.52 20.26 -0.92
C THR A 391 17.53 20.83 0.09
N ILE A 392 17.24 20.06 1.14
CA ILE A 392 16.32 20.49 2.20
C ILE A 392 16.83 21.76 2.90
N GLU A 393 18.13 21.89 3.11
CA GLU A 393 18.74 23.06 3.73
C GLU A 393 18.57 24.33 2.88
N GLN A 394 18.60 24.19 1.53
CA GLN A 394 18.40 25.32 0.61
C GLN A 394 16.93 25.79 0.58
N LEU A 395 16.00 24.85 0.70
CA LEU A 395 14.57 25.16 0.57
C LEU A 395 13.93 25.50 1.93
N ASP A 396 14.25 24.76 2.98
CA ASP A 396 13.58 24.87 4.28
C ASP A 396 14.48 25.48 5.36
N GLY A 397 15.78 25.67 5.08
CA GLY A 397 16.78 26.20 6.00
C GLY A 397 17.48 25.10 6.80
N ALA A 398 18.60 25.45 7.45
CA ALA A 398 19.44 24.50 8.19
C ALA A 398 18.76 23.90 9.45
N ASP A 399 17.68 24.52 9.93
CA ASP A 399 16.98 24.11 11.15
C ASP A 399 15.70 23.31 10.88
N GLY A 400 15.33 23.09 9.60
CA GLY A 400 14.05 22.47 9.24
C GLY A 400 12.82 23.34 9.57
N PRO A 401 11.59 22.82 9.45
CA PRO A 401 10.40 23.56 9.84
C PRO A 401 10.42 23.87 11.35
N ARG A 402 10.27 25.15 11.69
CA ARG A 402 10.04 25.61 13.07
C ARG A 402 8.56 25.64 13.35
#